data_82870e9ba4bbd092969b83a1296951f4
#
_entry.id   82870e9ba4bbd092969b83a1296951f4
#
_cell.length_a   1.000
_cell.length_b   1.000
_cell.length_c   1.000
_cell.angle_alpha   90.00
_cell.angle_beta   90.00
_cell.angle_gamma   90.00
#
_symmetry.space_group_name_H-M   'P 1'
#
loop_
_entity.id
_entity.type
_entity.pdbx_description
1 polymer ?
#
loop_
_entity_poly.entity_id
_entity_poly.type
_entity_poly.pdbx_seq_one_letter_code
_entity_poly.pdbx_strand_id
1 'polypeptide(L)'
;MLIRTAGHLLHRSHGQIRMADLAAQSYMSSSQFERQFKHYTAISPKAYARIVRFGSLQAALLVNPSIRLADLADVYGYSDQAHLIREFKSFAHCTPRDF
;
A
#
# COMPACT_ATOMS: atom_id res chain seq x y z
N MET A 1 7.58 4.84 18.28
CA MET A 1 8.91 4.88 17.65
C MET A 1 9.04 3.87 16.54
N LEU A 2 8.96 2.59 16.86
CA LEU A 2 9.04 1.53 15.84
C LEU A 2 7.90 1.62 14.82
N ILE A 3 6.70 1.96 15.29
CA ILE A 3 5.53 2.12 14.41
C ILE A 3 5.70 3.30 13.46
N ARG A 4 6.29 4.40 13.95
CA ARG A 4 6.59 5.56 13.11
C ARG A 4 7.56 5.19 11.98
N THR A 5 8.60 4.43 12.32
CA THR A 5 9.59 3.94 11.34
C THR A 5 8.93 3.02 10.32
N ALA A 6 8.05 2.11 10.77
CA ALA A 6 7.31 1.21 9.89
C ALA A 6 6.41 1.99 8.92
N GLY A 7 5.69 3.00 9.41
CA GLY A 7 4.88 3.88 8.57
C GLY A 7 5.72 4.59 7.52
N HIS A 8 6.87 5.09 7.91
CA HIS A 8 7.80 5.76 7.00
C HIS A 8 8.29 4.82 5.88
N LEU A 9 8.66 3.59 6.25
CA LEU A 9 9.09 2.58 5.28
C LEU A 9 7.95 2.18 4.33
N LEU A 10 6.73 2.10 4.84
CA LEU A 10 5.56 1.83 4.01
C LEU A 10 5.34 2.93 2.99
N HIS A 11 5.43 4.19 3.40
CA HIS A 11 5.28 5.33 2.48
C HIS A 11 6.40 5.38 1.45
N ARG A 12 7.64 5.17 1.84
CA ARG A 12 8.79 5.18 0.93
C ARG A 12 8.71 4.07 -0.12
N SER A 13 8.17 2.92 0.25
CA SER A 13 8.00 1.78 -0.67
C SER A 13 6.68 1.81 -1.43
N HIS A 14 5.86 2.83 -1.24
CA HIS A 14 4.50 2.91 -1.80
C HIS A 14 3.65 1.71 -1.39
N GLY A 15 3.85 1.23 -0.17
CA GLY A 15 3.11 0.10 0.39
C GLY A 15 3.60 -1.27 -0.09
N GLN A 16 4.74 -1.34 -0.76
CA GLN A 16 5.24 -2.58 -1.35
C GLN A 16 6.22 -3.37 -0.48
N ILE A 17 6.76 -2.76 0.58
CA ILE A 17 7.67 -3.46 1.48
C ILE A 17 6.96 -4.68 2.10
N ARG A 18 7.66 -5.80 2.21
CA ARG A 18 7.09 -7.04 2.75
C ARG A 18 6.91 -6.91 4.25
N MET A 19 5.83 -7.51 4.76
CA MET A 19 5.53 -7.48 6.20
C MET A 19 6.65 -8.13 7.02
N ALA A 20 7.25 -9.20 6.52
CA ALA A 20 8.37 -9.86 7.18
C ALA A 20 9.57 -8.91 7.32
N ASP A 21 9.83 -8.09 6.31
CA ASP A 21 10.93 -7.13 6.32
C ASP A 21 10.65 -5.99 7.30
N LEU A 22 9.41 -5.51 7.36
CA LEU A 22 9.00 -4.51 8.36
C LEU A 22 9.19 -5.03 9.78
N ALA A 23 8.77 -6.26 10.04
CA ALA A 23 8.91 -6.89 11.35
C ALA A 23 10.39 -7.02 11.72
N ALA A 24 11.22 -7.48 10.79
CA ALA A 24 12.67 -7.62 11.00
C ALA A 24 13.32 -6.27 11.32
N GLN A 25 12.95 -5.22 10.61
CA GLN A 25 13.43 -3.86 10.85
C GLN A 25 13.04 -3.34 12.24
N SER A 26 11.95 -3.85 12.79
CA SER A 26 11.43 -3.48 14.10
C SER A 26 11.94 -4.40 15.22
N TYR A 27 12.80 -5.36 14.90
CA TYR A 27 13.31 -6.38 15.85
C TYR A 27 12.18 -7.17 16.49
N MET A 28 11.15 -7.48 15.72
CA MET A 28 9.96 -8.20 16.18
C MET A 28 9.67 -9.40 15.28
N SER A 29 8.98 -10.41 15.83
CA SER A 29 8.35 -11.41 14.99
C SER A 29 7.20 -10.77 14.20
N SER A 30 6.77 -11.40 13.12
CA SER A 30 5.64 -10.91 12.33
C SER A 30 4.38 -10.77 13.16
N SER A 31 4.12 -11.72 14.07
CA SER A 31 2.94 -11.67 14.95
C SER A 31 3.00 -10.52 15.95
N GLN A 32 4.17 -10.29 16.55
CA GLN A 32 4.36 -9.17 17.47
C GLN A 32 4.18 -7.84 16.75
N PHE A 33 4.79 -7.71 15.58
CA PHE A 33 4.71 -6.50 14.77
C PHE A 33 3.27 -6.17 14.40
N GLU A 34 2.52 -7.17 13.94
CA GLU A 34 1.13 -6.99 13.55
C GLU A 34 0.27 -6.51 14.73
N ARG A 35 0.43 -7.12 15.91
CA ARG A 35 -0.31 -6.71 17.12
C ARG A 35 0.05 -5.29 17.54
N GLN A 36 1.34 -4.96 17.57
CA GLN A 36 1.81 -3.63 17.96
C GLN A 36 1.32 -2.56 17.00
N PHE A 37 1.45 -2.83 15.71
CA PHE A 37 1.00 -1.90 14.68
C PHE A 37 -0.50 -1.63 14.79
N LYS A 38 -1.30 -2.69 14.91
CA LYS A 38 -2.76 -2.56 15.03
C LYS A 38 -3.17 -1.87 16.32
N HIS A 39 -2.42 -2.09 17.39
CA HIS A 39 -2.66 -1.40 18.67
C HIS A 39 -2.51 0.12 18.53
N TYR A 40 -1.46 0.57 17.84
CA TYR A 40 -1.18 2.00 17.70
C TYR A 40 -1.95 2.69 16.58
N THR A 41 -2.29 1.98 15.52
CA THR A 41 -2.92 2.58 14.33
C THR A 41 -4.38 2.21 14.15
N ALA A 42 -4.88 1.24 14.91
CA ALA A 42 -6.21 0.65 14.82
C ALA A 42 -6.45 -0.19 13.56
N ILE A 43 -5.48 -0.30 12.66
CA ILE A 43 -5.58 -1.15 11.46
C ILE A 43 -4.33 -2.01 11.32
N SER A 44 -4.44 -3.11 10.55
CA SER A 44 -3.30 -3.99 10.32
C SER A 44 -2.25 -3.33 9.43
N PRO A 45 -0.98 -3.74 9.51
CA PRO A 45 0.05 -3.23 8.60
C PRO A 45 -0.29 -3.48 7.14
N LYS A 46 -0.91 -4.62 6.83
CA LYS A 46 -1.30 -4.97 5.47
C LYS A 46 -2.39 -4.03 4.94
N ALA A 47 -3.38 -3.72 5.77
CA ALA A 47 -4.43 -2.77 5.42
C ALA A 47 -3.83 -1.37 5.20
N TYR A 48 -2.92 -0.95 6.07
CA TYR A 48 -2.23 0.31 5.94
C TYR A 48 -1.41 0.37 4.63
N ALA A 49 -0.70 -0.69 4.31
CA ALA A 49 0.07 -0.79 3.07
C ALA A 49 -0.81 -0.63 1.83
N ARG A 50 -2.00 -1.22 1.85
CA ARG A 50 -2.96 -1.09 0.74
C ARG A 50 -3.45 0.35 0.58
N ILE A 51 -3.69 1.04 1.67
CA ILE A 51 -4.09 2.46 1.66
C ILE A 51 -2.98 3.33 1.08
N VAL A 52 -1.74 3.11 1.50
CA VAL A 52 -0.57 3.84 0.99
C VAL A 52 -0.39 3.59 -0.51
N ARG A 53 -0.51 2.34 -0.94
CA ARG A 53 -0.41 1.97 -2.35
C ARG A 53 -1.48 2.67 -3.18
N PHE A 54 -2.72 2.67 -2.70
CA PHE A 54 -3.82 3.36 -3.36
C PHE A 54 -3.56 4.86 -3.50
N GLY A 55 -3.08 5.51 -2.43
CA GLY A 55 -2.74 6.93 -2.46
C GLY A 55 -1.64 7.26 -3.47
N SER A 56 -0.62 6.40 -3.57
CA SER A 56 0.44 6.54 -4.55
C SER A 56 -0.08 6.41 -5.98
N LEU A 57 -0.99 5.47 -6.19
CA LEU A 57 -1.63 5.24 -7.48
C LEU A 57 -2.48 6.44 -7.90
N GLN A 58 -3.26 7.01 -6.97
CA GLN A 58 -4.05 8.22 -7.23
C GLN A 58 -3.15 9.38 -7.66
N ALA A 59 -2.05 9.59 -6.95
CA ALA A 59 -1.10 10.65 -7.27
C ALA A 59 -0.53 10.49 -8.68
N ALA A 60 -0.17 9.26 -9.05
CA ALA A 60 0.35 8.96 -10.38
C ALA A 60 -0.69 9.26 -11.48
N LEU A 61 -1.94 8.92 -11.26
CA LEU A 61 -3.03 9.18 -12.20
C LEU A 61 -3.31 10.67 -12.35
N LEU A 62 -3.19 11.44 -11.27
CA LEU A 62 -3.37 12.89 -11.34
C LEU A 62 -2.27 13.57 -12.15
N VAL A 63 -1.04 13.06 -12.04
CA VAL A 63 0.11 13.60 -12.81
C VAL A 63 0.01 13.21 -14.28
N ASN A 64 -0.39 11.98 -14.58
CA ASN A 64 -0.49 11.47 -15.95
C ASN A 64 -1.76 10.64 -16.13
N PRO A 65 -2.92 11.28 -16.43
CA PRO A 65 -4.19 10.56 -16.58
C PRO A 65 -4.21 9.56 -17.74
N SER A 66 -3.29 9.68 -18.69
CA SER A 66 -3.22 8.81 -19.87
C SER A 66 -2.35 7.59 -19.68
N ILE A 67 -1.71 7.44 -18.53
CA ILE A 67 -0.80 6.31 -18.29
C ILE A 67 -1.56 4.98 -18.39
N ARG A 68 -0.89 3.96 -18.94
CA ARG A 68 -1.50 2.64 -19.09
C ARG A 68 -1.63 1.96 -17.73
N LEU A 69 -2.81 1.41 -17.46
CA LEU A 69 -3.07 0.73 -16.18
C LEU A 69 -2.18 -0.51 -15.99
N ALA A 70 -1.82 -1.19 -17.08
CA ALA A 70 -0.90 -2.32 -17.00
C ALA A 70 0.48 -1.89 -16.48
N ASP A 71 0.96 -0.73 -16.92
CA ASP A 71 2.24 -0.19 -16.45
C ASP A 71 2.18 0.21 -14.98
N LEU A 72 1.09 0.82 -14.57
CA LEU A 72 0.86 1.16 -13.15
C LEU A 72 0.81 -0.10 -12.27
N ALA A 73 0.19 -1.16 -12.76
CA ALA A 73 0.12 -2.43 -12.03
C ALA A 73 1.54 -2.96 -11.75
N ASP A 74 2.41 -2.94 -12.77
CA ASP A 74 3.80 -3.36 -12.61
C ASP A 74 4.56 -2.50 -11.60
N VAL A 75 4.44 -1.18 -11.72
CA VAL A 75 5.18 -0.23 -10.87
C VAL A 75 4.75 -0.34 -9.41
N TYR A 76 3.45 -0.50 -9.14
CA TYR A 76 2.92 -0.46 -7.77
C TYR A 76 2.64 -1.84 -7.17
N GLY A 77 3.13 -2.91 -7.80
CA GLY A 77 3.13 -4.24 -7.19
C GLY A 77 1.81 -4.98 -7.21
N TYR A 78 0.94 -4.67 -8.16
CA TYR A 78 -0.27 -5.45 -8.40
C TYR A 78 0.07 -6.68 -9.25
N SER A 79 -0.66 -7.77 -9.05
CA SER A 79 -0.43 -8.99 -9.82
C SER A 79 -0.77 -8.81 -11.30
N ASP A 80 -1.78 -8.00 -11.59
CA ASP A 80 -2.20 -7.67 -12.95
C ASP A 80 -3.10 -6.41 -12.94
N GLN A 81 -3.53 -5.99 -14.12
CA GLN A 81 -4.40 -4.83 -14.27
C GLN A 81 -5.77 -5.05 -13.59
N ALA A 82 -6.31 -6.26 -13.65
CA ALA A 82 -7.59 -6.57 -13.02
C ALA A 82 -7.52 -6.42 -11.50
N HIS A 83 -6.43 -6.85 -10.88
CA HIS A 83 -6.18 -6.68 -9.44
C HIS A 83 -6.16 -5.19 -9.07
N LEU A 84 -5.44 -4.38 -9.86
CA LEU A 84 -5.39 -2.92 -9.67
C LEU A 84 -6.79 -2.31 -9.72
N ILE A 85 -7.57 -2.65 -10.72
CA ILE A 85 -8.93 -2.11 -10.90
C ILE A 85 -9.83 -2.50 -9.73
N ARG A 86 -9.79 -3.76 -9.31
CA ARG A 86 -10.61 -4.23 -8.17
C ARG A 86 -10.26 -3.49 -6.88
N GLU A 87 -8.98 -3.33 -6.58
CA GLU A 87 -8.55 -2.64 -5.38
C GLU A 87 -8.89 -1.15 -5.45
N PHE A 88 -8.68 -0.52 -6.61
CA PHE A 88 -9.04 0.87 -6.81
C PHE A 88 -10.53 1.11 -6.56
N LYS A 89 -11.38 0.29 -7.13
CA LYS A 89 -12.84 0.39 -6.93
C LYS A 89 -13.24 0.19 -5.47
N SER A 90 -12.53 -0.68 -4.74
CA SER A 90 -12.86 -0.92 -3.33
C SER A 90 -12.64 0.33 -2.46
N PHE A 91 -11.70 1.19 -2.84
CA PHE A 91 -11.42 2.43 -2.11
C PHE A 91 -12.18 3.63 -2.68
N ALA A 92 -12.18 3.80 -4.00
CA ALA A 92 -12.69 5.01 -4.66
C ALA A 92 -14.14 4.91 -5.11
N HIS A 93 -14.71 3.70 -5.15
CA HIS A 93 -16.07 3.42 -5.65
C HIS A 93 -16.25 3.80 -7.12
N CYS A 94 -15.17 3.92 -7.86
CA CYS A 94 -15.16 4.14 -9.31
C CYS A 94 -13.91 3.48 -9.91
N THR A 95 -13.86 3.38 -11.24
CA THR A 95 -12.68 2.85 -11.92
C THR A 95 -11.57 3.90 -11.99
N PRO A 96 -10.31 3.50 -12.21
CA PRO A 96 -9.23 4.49 -12.40
C PRO A 96 -9.49 5.46 -13.56
N ARG A 97 -10.21 5.02 -14.60
CA ARG A 97 -10.52 5.87 -15.75
C ARG A 97 -11.63 6.88 -15.47
N ASP A 98 -12.49 6.58 -14.50
CA ASP A 98 -13.57 7.48 -14.06
C ASP A 98 -13.13 8.44 -12.97
N PHE A 99 -11.94 8.19 -12.44
CA PHE A 99 -11.37 8.97 -11.34
C PHE A 99 -10.99 10.41 -11.73
#